data_bd9b0fa071aaa3e666df10b7b0ded159
#
_entry.id   bd9b0fa071aaa3e666df10b7b0ded159
#
_cell.length_a   1.000
_cell.length_b   1.000
_cell.length_c   1.000
_cell.angle_alpha   90.00
_cell.angle_beta   90.00
_cell.angle_gamma   90.00
#
_symmetry.space_group_name_H-M   'P 1'
#
loop_
_entity.id
_entity.type
_entity.pdbx_description
1 polymer ?
#
loop_
_entity_poly.entity_id
_entity_poly.type
_entity_poly.pdbx_seq_one_letter_code
_entity_poly.pdbx_strand_id
1 'polypeptide(L)'
;MIAVDTVKLLSDFAKTVLEEPKPDQLLSHITNKTLASLDARGAILGVIEREGFLDLQGAYGYSKKMVEPFMRIPLWTPMPITDAARTGETIIFNSPKEMIKAYPHLSEFSSVDEGVTVSSPIKYRNTVIGAIGFTSIKAPQKGFENSETTQGILTLCALYVRNLLASKTESDKDYSTSMKSLSPRQKQIINLFKEDLTTDQMAERLKYSSSTIKQDIIKIYSVFGVNSRSAVVQLAEKAGLS
;
A
#
# COMPACT_ATOMS: atom_id res chain seq x y z
N MET A 1 27.51 5.72 24.77
CA MET A 1 26.63 5.55 23.60
C MET A 1 26.86 4.14 23.07
N ILE A 2 25.95 3.20 23.31
CA ILE A 2 26.08 1.80 22.87
C ILE A 2 25.97 1.85 21.34
N ALA A 3 27.06 1.52 20.63
CA ALA A 3 26.99 1.35 19.19
C ALA A 3 25.95 0.26 18.92
N VAL A 4 24.87 0.63 18.25
CA VAL A 4 23.90 -0.35 17.77
C VAL A 4 24.65 -1.26 16.83
N ASP A 5 24.67 -2.55 17.13
CA ASP A 5 25.26 -3.54 16.22
C ASP A 5 24.43 -3.54 14.93
N THR A 6 24.92 -2.80 13.92
CA THR A 6 24.29 -2.66 12.62
C THR A 6 23.99 -4.00 11.98
N VAL A 7 24.91 -4.96 12.13
CA VAL A 7 24.75 -6.32 11.57
C VAL A 7 23.56 -7.02 12.24
N LYS A 8 23.48 -6.94 13.56
CA LYS A 8 22.38 -7.54 14.32
C LYS A 8 21.05 -6.89 13.94
N LEU A 9 20.99 -5.55 13.87
CA LEU A 9 19.80 -4.82 13.50
C LEU A 9 19.31 -5.20 12.10
N LEU A 10 20.19 -5.22 11.11
CA LEU A 10 19.85 -5.60 9.74
C LEU A 10 19.48 -7.09 9.64
N SER A 11 20.14 -7.96 10.38
CA SER A 11 19.80 -9.40 10.43
C SER A 11 18.40 -9.63 11.01
N ASP A 12 18.06 -8.95 12.11
CA ASP A 12 16.74 -9.08 12.73
C ASP A 12 15.64 -8.48 11.84
N PHE A 13 15.93 -7.37 11.17
CA PHE A 13 15.00 -6.80 10.21
C PHE A 13 14.82 -7.70 8.96
N ALA A 14 15.88 -8.30 8.46
CA ALA A 14 15.82 -9.25 7.35
C ALA A 14 14.95 -10.48 7.68
N LYS A 15 15.07 -11.03 8.89
CA LYS A 15 14.19 -12.12 9.35
C LYS A 15 12.73 -11.71 9.32
N THR A 16 12.42 -10.49 9.83
CA THR A 16 11.05 -9.96 9.79
C THR A 16 10.53 -9.83 8.36
N VAL A 17 11.35 -9.34 7.43
CA VAL A 17 10.95 -9.23 6.01
C VAL A 17 10.70 -10.60 5.37
N LEU A 18 11.49 -11.61 5.71
CA LEU A 18 11.34 -12.99 5.21
C LEU A 18 10.03 -13.68 5.70
N GLU A 19 9.48 -13.25 6.81
CA GLU A 19 8.20 -13.73 7.32
C GLU A 19 6.99 -13.15 6.54
N GLU A 20 7.23 -12.28 5.58
CA GLU A 20 6.22 -11.59 4.75
C GLU A 20 5.07 -10.98 5.59
N PRO A 21 5.40 -10.15 6.61
CA PRO A 21 4.39 -9.61 7.50
C PRO A 21 3.42 -8.69 6.75
N LYS A 22 2.24 -8.46 7.32
CA LYS A 22 1.36 -7.40 6.83
C LYS A 22 2.08 -6.04 6.93
N PRO A 23 1.78 -5.07 6.03
CA PRO A 23 2.45 -3.76 6.04
C PRO A 23 2.48 -3.07 7.40
N ASP A 24 1.38 -3.09 8.14
CA ASP A 24 1.32 -2.46 9.49
C ASP A 24 2.24 -3.17 10.50
N GLN A 25 2.42 -4.48 10.39
CA GLN A 25 3.34 -5.25 11.24
C GLN A 25 4.79 -4.93 10.90
N LEU A 26 5.15 -4.81 9.61
CA LEU A 26 6.46 -4.35 9.18
C LEU A 26 6.76 -2.96 9.72
N LEU A 27 5.82 -2.02 9.58
CA LEU A 27 5.96 -0.64 10.05
C LEU A 27 6.06 -0.56 11.58
N SER A 28 5.32 -1.40 12.30
CA SER A 28 5.46 -1.55 13.75
C SER A 28 6.88 -1.99 14.14
N HIS A 29 7.44 -2.98 13.42
CA HIS A 29 8.82 -3.42 13.66
C HIS A 29 9.83 -2.30 13.37
N ILE A 30 9.68 -1.60 12.24
CA ILE A 30 10.55 -0.48 11.86
C ILE A 30 10.51 0.60 12.95
N THR A 31 9.33 1.01 13.36
CA THR A 31 9.15 2.08 14.35
C THR A 31 9.72 1.70 15.72
N ASN A 32 9.36 0.51 16.23
CA ASN A 32 9.65 0.15 17.62
C ASN A 32 11.02 -0.52 17.84
N LYS A 33 11.63 -1.07 16.76
CA LYS A 33 12.90 -1.79 16.85
C LYS A 33 13.98 -1.14 15.99
N THR A 34 13.73 -0.99 14.70
CA THR A 34 14.74 -0.52 13.76
C THR A 34 15.11 0.95 13.99
N LEU A 35 14.12 1.81 14.24
CA LEU A 35 14.28 3.24 14.49
C LEU A 35 14.12 3.61 15.97
N ALA A 36 14.21 2.65 16.89
CA ALA A 36 14.05 2.88 18.32
C ALA A 36 15.04 3.92 18.89
N SER A 37 16.26 3.98 18.36
CA SER A 37 17.28 4.97 18.76
C SER A 37 16.88 6.42 18.45
N LEU A 38 16.01 6.62 17.47
CA LEU A 38 15.45 7.92 17.05
C LEU A 38 14.17 8.27 17.79
N ASP A 39 13.66 7.41 18.68
CA ASP A 39 12.35 7.60 19.30
C ASP A 39 11.25 7.76 18.23
N ALA A 40 11.22 6.88 17.23
CA ALA A 40 10.22 6.92 16.18
C ALA A 40 8.82 6.73 16.75
N ARG A 41 7.86 7.49 16.25
CA ARG A 41 6.47 7.52 16.74
C ARG A 41 5.49 6.93 15.75
N GLY A 42 5.79 7.03 14.47
CA GLY A 42 4.95 6.48 13.43
C GLY A 42 5.72 6.30 12.13
N ALA A 43 5.22 5.40 11.29
CA ALA A 43 5.74 5.18 9.95
C ALA A 43 4.60 4.87 8.98
N ILE A 44 4.82 5.22 7.71
CA ILE A 44 3.91 4.95 6.59
C ILE A 44 4.69 4.33 5.44
N LEU A 45 4.06 3.45 4.69
CA LEU A 45 4.61 2.82 3.51
C LEU A 45 3.70 3.08 2.31
N GLY A 46 4.22 3.74 1.29
CA GLY A 46 3.55 3.95 0.02
C GLY A 46 4.24 3.18 -1.11
N VAL A 47 3.47 2.66 -2.04
CA VAL A 47 3.93 1.94 -3.23
C VAL A 47 3.46 2.66 -4.47
N ILE A 48 4.33 2.81 -5.47
CA ILE A 48 3.97 3.43 -6.74
C ILE A 48 3.25 2.39 -7.60
N GLU A 49 1.99 2.65 -7.90
CA GLU A 49 1.22 1.90 -8.88
C GLU A 49 1.35 2.49 -10.29
N ARG A 50 0.93 1.71 -11.32
CA ARG A 50 1.16 2.03 -12.74
C ARG A 50 0.54 3.35 -13.21
N GLU A 51 -0.38 3.95 -12.46
CA GLU A 51 -1.17 5.11 -12.87
C GLU A 51 -0.67 6.46 -12.29
N GLY A 52 0.57 6.52 -11.79
CA GLY A 52 1.12 7.78 -11.24
C GLY A 52 0.58 8.16 -9.87
N PHE A 53 0.19 7.18 -9.09
CA PHE A 53 -0.24 7.32 -7.70
C PHE A 53 0.72 6.62 -6.74
N LEU A 54 0.78 7.13 -5.52
CA LEU A 54 1.37 6.48 -4.37
C LEU A 54 0.23 5.92 -3.51
N ASP A 55 0.08 4.60 -3.50
CA ASP A 55 -0.94 3.92 -2.70
C ASP A 55 -0.35 3.52 -1.36
N LEU A 56 -0.91 4.02 -0.25
CA LEU A 56 -0.50 3.64 1.08
C LEU A 56 -0.89 2.19 1.35
N GLN A 57 0.11 1.38 1.67
CA GLN A 57 -0.07 -0.04 1.98
C GLN A 57 -0.26 -0.27 3.47
N GLY A 58 0.25 0.64 4.31
CA GLY A 58 0.11 0.58 5.76
C GLY A 58 0.55 1.87 6.43
N ALA A 59 0.12 2.03 7.69
CA ALA A 59 0.47 3.12 8.56
C ALA A 59 0.50 2.63 10.02
N TYR A 60 1.54 2.96 10.73
CA TYR A 60 1.70 2.64 12.15
C TYR A 60 1.94 3.92 12.95
N GLY A 61 1.32 4.04 14.12
CA GLY A 61 1.46 5.23 14.98
C GLY A 61 0.56 6.41 14.61
N TYR A 62 -0.24 6.29 13.56
CA TYR A 62 -1.20 7.31 13.11
C TYR A 62 -2.64 6.83 13.30
N SER A 63 -3.54 7.78 13.62
CA SER A 63 -4.97 7.45 13.67
C SER A 63 -5.54 7.21 12.27
N LYS A 64 -6.57 6.36 12.16
CA LYS A 64 -7.26 6.13 10.87
C LYS A 64 -7.72 7.43 10.22
N LYS A 65 -8.25 8.37 11.01
CA LYS A 65 -8.72 9.68 10.53
C LYS A 65 -7.61 10.49 9.85
N MET A 66 -6.37 10.34 10.28
CA MET A 66 -5.22 11.03 9.68
C MET A 66 -4.76 10.36 8.38
N VAL A 67 -4.92 9.05 8.26
CA VAL A 67 -4.41 8.26 7.13
C VAL A 67 -5.44 8.11 6.00
N GLU A 68 -6.71 7.96 6.35
CA GLU A 68 -7.80 7.66 5.42
C GLU A 68 -7.88 8.61 4.20
N PRO A 69 -7.69 9.96 4.35
CA PRO A 69 -7.67 10.86 3.20
C PRO A 69 -6.49 10.65 2.24
N PHE A 70 -5.45 9.93 2.69
CA PHE A 70 -4.19 9.74 1.97
C PHE A 70 -3.94 8.29 1.54
N MET A 71 -4.98 7.44 1.53
CA MET A 71 -4.81 6.04 1.11
C MET A 71 -4.32 5.90 -0.33
N ARG A 72 -4.68 6.85 -1.20
CA ARG A 72 -4.21 6.95 -2.58
C ARG A 72 -3.87 8.40 -2.91
N ILE A 73 -2.60 8.68 -3.13
CA ILE A 73 -2.08 10.04 -3.31
C ILE A 73 -1.52 10.18 -4.73
N PRO A 74 -1.99 11.14 -5.53
CA PRO A 74 -1.33 11.46 -6.80
C PRO A 74 0.14 11.83 -6.56
N LEU A 75 1.06 11.29 -7.34
CA LEU A 75 2.51 11.56 -7.17
C LEU A 75 2.87 13.04 -7.29
N TRP A 76 2.06 13.84 -7.97
CA TRP A 76 2.25 15.29 -8.08
C TRP A 76 1.74 16.10 -6.89
N THR A 77 1.02 15.47 -5.95
CA THR A 77 0.58 16.14 -4.72
C THR A 77 1.81 16.47 -3.87
N PRO A 78 2.04 17.76 -3.52
CA PRO A 78 3.23 18.14 -2.76
C PRO A 78 3.14 17.63 -1.32
N MET A 79 3.91 16.60 -0.99
CA MET A 79 4.01 16.01 0.34
C MET A 79 5.41 15.40 0.51
N PRO A 80 5.94 15.29 1.73
CA PRO A 80 7.27 14.71 1.94
C PRO A 80 7.43 13.34 1.29
N ILE A 81 6.44 12.46 1.43
CA ILE A 81 6.52 11.09 0.92
C ILE A 81 6.38 11.01 -0.60
N THR A 82 5.52 11.82 -1.22
CA THR A 82 5.38 11.86 -2.69
C THR A 82 6.57 12.56 -3.34
N ASP A 83 7.12 13.58 -2.71
CA ASP A 83 8.33 14.24 -3.19
C ASP A 83 9.53 13.29 -3.13
N ALA A 84 9.70 12.54 -2.04
CA ALA A 84 10.73 11.50 -1.97
C ALA A 84 10.54 10.44 -3.07
N ALA A 85 9.31 9.99 -3.30
CA ALA A 85 8.99 9.03 -4.35
C ALA A 85 9.27 9.57 -5.76
N ARG A 86 9.02 10.85 -6.01
CA ARG A 86 9.16 11.51 -7.31
C ARG A 86 10.59 11.91 -7.62
N THR A 87 11.31 12.47 -6.63
CA THR A 87 12.69 12.95 -6.81
C THR A 87 13.72 11.83 -6.67
N GLY A 88 13.37 10.77 -5.96
CA GLY A 88 14.30 9.70 -5.61
C GLY A 88 15.31 10.12 -4.53
N GLU A 89 15.03 11.19 -3.78
CA GLU A 89 15.88 11.69 -2.71
C GLU A 89 15.18 11.64 -1.37
N THR A 90 15.95 11.47 -0.29
CA THR A 90 15.41 11.52 1.07
C THR A 90 15.11 12.97 1.46
N ILE A 91 13.91 13.21 1.96
CA ILE A 91 13.40 14.49 2.44
C ILE A 91 13.41 14.46 3.97
N ILE A 92 14.02 15.46 4.60
CA ILE A 92 14.11 15.56 6.07
C ILE A 92 13.66 16.95 6.48
N PHE A 93 12.70 17.00 7.42
CA PHE A 93 12.30 18.24 8.12
C PHE A 93 12.59 18.07 9.61
N ASN A 94 13.41 18.97 10.15
CA ASN A 94 13.84 18.91 11.55
C ASN A 94 12.78 19.45 12.52
N SER A 95 11.70 19.99 12.01
CA SER A 95 10.55 20.41 12.82
C SER A 95 9.25 20.39 12.02
N PRO A 96 8.09 20.27 12.71
CA PRO A 96 6.78 20.41 12.07
C PRO A 96 6.60 21.77 11.40
N LYS A 97 7.18 22.83 11.96
CA LYS A 97 7.11 24.19 11.39
C LYS A 97 7.80 24.28 10.03
N GLU A 98 8.96 23.64 9.86
CA GLU A 98 9.65 23.56 8.57
C GLU A 98 8.80 22.80 7.54
N MET A 99 8.22 21.68 7.96
CA MET A 99 7.36 20.86 7.10
C MET A 99 6.10 21.62 6.66
N ILE A 100 5.41 22.28 7.59
CA ILE A 100 4.20 23.07 7.29
C ILE A 100 4.54 24.28 6.41
N LYS A 101 5.69 24.91 6.60
CA LYS A 101 6.14 25.98 5.72
C LYS A 101 6.32 25.51 4.27
N ALA A 102 6.83 24.30 4.07
CA ALA A 102 6.98 23.69 2.75
C ALA A 102 5.66 23.13 2.19
N TYR A 103 4.80 22.62 3.06
CA TYR A 103 3.52 21.98 2.72
C TYR A 103 2.38 22.53 3.59
N PRO A 104 1.88 23.77 3.35
CA PRO A 104 0.90 24.42 4.22
C PRO A 104 -0.42 23.67 4.40
N HIS A 105 -0.84 22.91 3.38
CA HIS A 105 -2.05 22.10 3.42
C HIS A 105 -1.98 20.91 4.38
N LEU A 106 -0.79 20.55 4.89
CA LEU A 106 -0.62 19.50 5.90
C LEU A 106 -0.79 20.01 7.34
N SER A 107 -1.03 21.31 7.54
CA SER A 107 -1.19 21.91 8.87
C SER A 107 -2.30 21.27 9.71
N GLU A 108 -3.41 20.87 9.08
CA GLU A 108 -4.54 20.21 9.76
C GLU A 108 -4.23 18.76 10.19
N PHE A 109 -3.20 18.15 9.62
CA PHE A 109 -2.78 16.78 9.90
C PHE A 109 -1.54 16.71 10.79
N SER A 110 -0.95 17.85 11.14
CA SER A 110 0.18 17.93 12.05
C SER A 110 -0.34 18.07 13.49
N SER A 111 -0.37 16.96 14.20
CA SER A 111 -0.84 16.91 15.61
C SER A 111 0.28 17.05 16.64
N VAL A 112 1.52 17.29 16.19
CA VAL A 112 2.71 17.25 17.07
C VAL A 112 3.44 18.59 16.96
N ASP A 113 3.68 19.24 18.10
CA ASP A 113 4.44 20.48 18.17
C ASP A 113 5.96 20.27 18.01
N GLU A 114 6.43 19.04 18.18
CA GLU A 114 7.84 18.66 18.14
C GLU A 114 8.05 17.39 17.31
N GLY A 115 9.21 17.28 16.68
CA GLY A 115 9.65 16.07 15.99
C GLY A 115 10.21 16.32 14.60
N VAL A 116 10.78 15.28 14.06
CA VAL A 116 11.41 15.22 12.75
C VAL A 116 10.56 14.37 11.83
N THR A 117 10.38 14.81 10.61
CA THR A 117 9.75 14.01 9.54
C THR A 117 10.81 13.62 8.53
N VAL A 118 10.90 12.32 8.26
CA VAL A 118 11.79 11.77 7.24
C VAL A 118 10.95 10.98 6.23
N SER A 119 11.22 11.20 4.96
CA SER A 119 10.63 10.40 3.87
C SER A 119 11.74 9.97 2.92
N SER A 120 11.88 8.67 2.71
CA SER A 120 12.93 8.09 1.88
C SER A 120 12.34 7.29 0.73
N PRO A 121 12.91 7.40 -0.48
CA PRO A 121 12.48 6.59 -1.62
C PRO A 121 12.88 5.14 -1.43
N ILE A 122 12.04 4.22 -1.86
CA ILE A 122 12.35 2.81 -1.95
C ILE A 122 12.70 2.49 -3.40
N LYS A 123 13.97 2.13 -3.63
CA LYS A 123 14.49 1.90 -4.98
C LYS A 123 14.77 0.42 -5.21
N TYR A 124 14.30 -0.10 -6.34
CA TYR A 124 14.66 -1.43 -6.83
C TYR A 124 15.27 -1.31 -8.24
N ARG A 125 16.50 -1.78 -8.43
CA ARG A 125 17.25 -1.65 -9.70
C ARG A 125 17.22 -0.21 -10.27
N ASN A 126 17.57 0.76 -9.43
CA ASN A 126 17.56 2.21 -9.74
C ASN A 126 16.19 2.83 -10.07
N THR A 127 15.11 2.07 -10.02
CA THR A 127 13.75 2.59 -10.19
C THR A 127 13.10 2.79 -8.83
N VAL A 128 12.50 3.95 -8.59
CA VAL A 128 11.70 4.18 -7.39
C VAL A 128 10.40 3.40 -7.53
N ILE A 129 10.15 2.48 -6.59
CA ILE A 129 8.94 1.62 -6.57
C ILE A 129 8.01 1.98 -5.42
N GLY A 130 8.41 2.92 -4.55
CA GLY A 130 7.63 3.38 -3.42
C GLY A 130 8.41 4.36 -2.56
N ALA A 131 7.85 4.69 -1.41
CA ALA A 131 8.52 5.49 -0.40
C ALA A 131 8.07 5.07 1.00
N ILE A 132 8.96 5.27 1.96
CA ILE A 132 8.67 5.11 3.39
C ILE A 132 8.85 6.45 4.07
N GLY A 133 7.87 6.83 4.90
CA GLY A 133 7.95 8.00 5.76
C GLY A 133 7.91 7.59 7.23
N PHE A 134 8.61 8.32 8.10
CA PHE A 134 8.47 8.17 9.53
C PHE A 134 8.59 9.52 10.25
N THR A 135 8.01 9.58 11.45
CA THR A 135 8.18 10.68 12.38
C THR A 135 8.92 10.20 13.63
N SER A 136 9.82 11.03 14.15
CA SER A 136 10.62 10.72 15.33
C SER A 136 10.82 11.95 16.21
N ILE A 137 11.10 11.74 17.49
CA ILE A 137 11.43 12.84 18.41
C ILE A 137 12.88 13.31 18.18
N LYS A 138 13.80 12.36 18.04
CA LYS A 138 15.21 12.67 17.85
C LYS A 138 15.52 12.82 16.37
N ALA A 139 16.26 13.88 16.04
CA ALA A 139 16.76 14.08 14.70
C ALA A 139 17.80 13.00 14.34
N PRO A 140 17.75 12.45 13.12
CA PRO A 140 18.80 11.58 12.65
C PRO A 140 20.13 12.34 12.56
N GLN A 141 21.24 11.60 12.67
CA GLN A 141 22.56 12.18 12.49
C GLN A 141 22.75 12.66 11.04
N LYS A 142 23.65 13.64 10.85
CA LYS A 142 24.00 14.12 9.51
C LYS A 142 24.51 12.95 8.67
N GLY A 143 23.98 12.82 7.46
CA GLY A 143 24.31 11.73 6.53
C GLY A 143 23.56 10.42 6.84
N PHE A 144 22.52 10.48 7.67
CA PHE A 144 21.64 9.34 7.97
C PHE A 144 21.18 8.63 6.71
N GLU A 145 20.75 9.40 5.70
CA GLU A 145 20.23 8.94 4.42
C GLU A 145 21.24 8.09 3.64
N ASN A 146 22.55 8.35 3.84
CA ASN A 146 23.66 7.67 3.16
C ASN A 146 24.35 6.61 4.05
N SER A 147 23.90 6.45 5.29
CA SER A 147 24.52 5.47 6.18
C SER A 147 24.26 4.02 5.71
N GLU A 148 25.22 3.13 5.91
CA GLU A 148 25.09 1.70 5.53
C GLU A 148 23.84 1.07 6.17
N THR A 149 23.53 1.46 7.41
CA THR A 149 22.35 0.97 8.12
C THR A 149 21.05 1.40 7.40
N THR A 150 20.93 2.68 7.04
CA THR A 150 19.74 3.19 6.35
C THR A 150 19.61 2.56 4.96
N GLN A 151 20.71 2.48 4.22
CA GLN A 151 20.71 1.86 2.90
C GLN A 151 20.36 0.36 2.96
N GLY A 152 20.83 -0.35 4.00
CA GLY A 152 20.45 -1.74 4.26
C GLY A 152 18.96 -1.89 4.55
N ILE A 153 18.40 -1.01 5.40
CA ILE A 153 16.95 -0.99 5.70
C ILE A 153 16.15 -0.74 4.43
N LEU A 154 16.49 0.29 3.65
CA LEU A 154 15.79 0.64 2.41
C LEU A 154 15.89 -0.48 1.37
N THR A 155 17.01 -1.19 1.31
CA THR A 155 17.18 -2.38 0.43
C THR A 155 16.22 -3.49 0.83
N LEU A 156 16.09 -3.79 2.12
CA LEU A 156 15.16 -4.80 2.63
C LEU A 156 13.69 -4.36 2.40
N CYS A 157 13.38 -3.08 2.59
CA CYS A 157 12.07 -2.53 2.22
C CYS A 157 11.80 -2.68 0.71
N ALA A 158 12.81 -2.49 -0.15
CA ALA A 158 12.65 -2.68 -1.59
C ALA A 158 12.33 -4.13 -1.97
N LEU A 159 12.97 -5.10 -1.32
CA LEU A 159 12.65 -6.52 -1.51
C LEU A 159 11.22 -6.83 -1.05
N TYR A 160 10.81 -6.31 0.11
CA TYR A 160 9.45 -6.46 0.62
C TYR A 160 8.41 -5.88 -0.36
N VAL A 161 8.60 -4.63 -0.79
CA VAL A 161 7.68 -3.95 -1.73
C VAL A 161 7.63 -4.68 -3.07
N ARG A 162 8.76 -5.15 -3.58
CA ARG A 162 8.80 -5.96 -4.81
C ARG A 162 7.96 -7.23 -4.69
N ASN A 163 8.08 -7.96 -3.58
CA ASN A 163 7.29 -9.17 -3.33
C ASN A 163 5.81 -8.83 -3.21
N LEU A 164 5.46 -7.75 -2.51
CA LEU A 164 4.10 -7.26 -2.40
C LEU A 164 3.47 -6.95 -3.76
N LEU A 165 4.22 -6.29 -4.66
CA LEU A 165 3.80 -6.00 -6.03
C LEU A 165 3.67 -7.27 -6.88
N ALA A 166 4.59 -8.22 -6.72
CA ALA A 166 4.56 -9.50 -7.44
C ALA A 166 3.32 -10.32 -7.05
N SER A 167 3.01 -10.42 -5.77
CA SER A 167 1.83 -11.12 -5.26
C SER A 167 0.53 -10.51 -5.79
N LYS A 168 0.45 -9.18 -5.87
CA LYS A 168 -0.71 -8.47 -6.49
C LYS A 168 -0.83 -8.81 -7.99
N THR A 169 0.30 -8.82 -8.71
CA THR A 169 0.31 -9.12 -10.15
C THR A 169 -0.07 -10.56 -10.45
N GLU A 170 0.31 -11.51 -9.59
CA GLU A 170 -0.12 -12.91 -9.70
C GLU A 170 -1.62 -13.06 -9.41
N SER A 171 -2.13 -12.38 -8.40
CA SER A 171 -3.55 -12.31 -8.08
C SER A 171 -4.37 -11.73 -9.25
N ASP A 172 -3.89 -10.65 -9.86
CA ASP A 172 -4.56 -10.02 -11.02
C ASP A 172 -4.52 -10.93 -12.27
N LYS A 173 -3.44 -11.71 -12.47
CA LYS A 173 -3.37 -12.70 -13.54
C LYS A 173 -4.32 -13.87 -13.31
N ASP A 174 -4.48 -14.30 -12.07
CA ASP A 174 -5.40 -15.37 -11.69
C ASP A 174 -6.85 -14.95 -11.95
N TYR A 175 -7.24 -13.75 -11.58
CA TYR A 175 -8.58 -13.22 -11.89
C TYR A 175 -8.83 -13.01 -13.39
N SER A 176 -7.84 -12.60 -14.16
CA SER A 176 -7.93 -12.52 -15.62
C SER A 176 -8.13 -13.92 -16.24
N THR A 177 -7.46 -14.93 -15.71
CA THR A 177 -7.63 -16.32 -16.10
C THR A 177 -9.01 -16.83 -15.69
N SER A 178 -9.45 -16.52 -14.48
CA SER A 178 -10.79 -16.80 -13.97
C SER A 178 -11.87 -16.19 -14.87
N MET A 179 -11.70 -14.94 -15.29
CA MET A 179 -12.61 -14.26 -16.23
C MET A 179 -12.66 -14.94 -17.60
N LYS A 180 -11.55 -15.47 -18.11
CA LYS A 180 -11.53 -16.21 -19.39
C LYS A 180 -12.29 -17.54 -19.32
N SER A 181 -12.35 -18.16 -18.16
CA SER A 181 -13.07 -19.42 -17.92
C SER A 181 -14.60 -19.25 -17.87
N LEU A 182 -15.10 -18.01 -17.68
CA LEU A 182 -16.53 -17.72 -17.62
C LEU A 182 -17.19 -17.71 -19.01
N SER A 183 -18.40 -18.27 -19.07
CA SER A 183 -19.22 -18.20 -20.27
C SER A 183 -19.67 -16.75 -20.57
N PRO A 184 -20.06 -16.44 -21.83
CA PRO A 184 -20.62 -15.11 -22.17
C PRO A 184 -21.80 -14.71 -21.29
N ARG A 185 -22.70 -15.67 -20.97
CA ARG A 185 -23.84 -15.44 -20.08
C ARG A 185 -23.38 -15.08 -18.65
N GLN A 186 -22.40 -15.77 -18.10
CA GLN A 186 -21.87 -15.48 -16.78
C GLN A 186 -21.24 -14.09 -16.70
N LYS A 187 -20.55 -13.65 -17.76
CA LYS A 187 -20.03 -12.28 -17.88
C LYS A 187 -21.15 -11.24 -17.90
N GLN A 188 -22.25 -11.52 -18.62
CA GLN A 188 -23.44 -10.67 -18.60
C GLN A 188 -24.06 -10.59 -17.20
N ILE A 189 -24.15 -11.68 -16.46
CA ILE A 189 -24.65 -11.69 -15.08
C ILE A 189 -23.77 -10.80 -14.19
N ILE A 190 -22.44 -10.82 -14.32
CA ILE A 190 -21.54 -9.96 -13.55
C ILE A 190 -21.82 -8.48 -13.84
N ASN A 191 -22.06 -8.10 -15.10
CA ASN A 191 -22.46 -6.74 -15.43
C ASN A 191 -23.79 -6.33 -14.79
N LEU A 192 -24.75 -7.25 -14.74
CA LEU A 192 -26.04 -7.01 -14.09
C LEU A 192 -25.96 -6.93 -12.55
N PHE A 193 -24.88 -7.43 -11.93
CA PHE A 193 -24.62 -7.22 -10.50
C PHE A 193 -24.39 -5.74 -10.15
N LYS A 194 -23.85 -4.94 -11.09
CA LYS A 194 -23.65 -3.50 -10.92
C LYS A 194 -24.97 -2.71 -10.87
N GLU A 195 -26.04 -3.29 -11.42
CA GLU A 195 -27.37 -2.66 -11.50
C GLU A 195 -28.30 -3.05 -10.34
N ASP A 196 -27.81 -3.74 -9.31
CA ASP A 196 -28.55 -4.21 -8.12
C ASP A 196 -29.83 -5.03 -8.43
N LEU A 197 -29.91 -5.66 -9.61
CA LEU A 197 -31.06 -6.45 -10.01
C LEU A 197 -31.21 -7.72 -9.16
N THR A 198 -32.47 -8.07 -8.87
CA THR A 198 -32.76 -9.38 -8.25
C THR A 198 -32.49 -10.53 -9.23
N THR A 199 -32.38 -11.75 -8.72
CA THR A 199 -32.16 -12.92 -9.58
C THR A 199 -33.27 -13.12 -10.60
N ASP A 200 -34.53 -12.82 -10.22
CA ASP A 200 -35.67 -12.94 -11.11
C ASP A 200 -35.67 -11.89 -12.20
N GLN A 201 -35.29 -10.65 -11.88
CA GLN A 201 -35.11 -9.55 -12.87
C GLN A 201 -33.97 -9.88 -13.86
N MET A 202 -32.86 -10.45 -13.38
CA MET A 202 -31.78 -10.92 -14.26
C MET A 202 -32.25 -12.07 -15.16
N ALA A 203 -33.05 -12.99 -14.64
CA ALA A 203 -33.61 -14.11 -15.39
C ALA A 203 -34.53 -13.61 -16.51
N GLU A 204 -35.41 -12.67 -16.23
CA GLU A 204 -36.28 -12.06 -17.20
C GLU A 204 -35.49 -11.31 -18.28
N ARG A 205 -34.51 -10.48 -17.90
CA ARG A 205 -33.69 -9.68 -18.81
C ARG A 205 -32.82 -10.52 -19.73
N LEU A 206 -32.29 -11.65 -19.24
CA LEU A 206 -31.46 -12.55 -20.01
C LEU A 206 -32.27 -13.67 -20.72
N LYS A 207 -33.58 -13.74 -20.48
CA LYS A 207 -34.52 -14.76 -21.01
C LYS A 207 -34.12 -16.19 -20.62
N TYR A 208 -33.76 -16.39 -19.34
CA TYR A 208 -33.47 -17.68 -18.72
C TYR A 208 -34.36 -17.92 -17.51
N SER A 209 -34.40 -19.15 -17.00
CA SER A 209 -35.07 -19.45 -15.75
C SER A 209 -34.28 -18.91 -14.54
N SER A 210 -34.97 -18.52 -13.46
CA SER A 210 -34.32 -18.09 -12.22
C SER A 210 -33.41 -19.16 -11.64
N SER A 211 -33.72 -20.45 -11.85
CA SER A 211 -32.86 -21.57 -11.41
C SER A 211 -31.55 -21.60 -12.19
N THR A 212 -31.58 -21.32 -13.49
CA THR A 212 -30.37 -21.23 -14.34
C THR A 212 -29.48 -20.10 -13.89
N ILE A 213 -30.05 -18.91 -13.64
CA ILE A 213 -29.30 -17.74 -13.13
C ILE A 213 -28.70 -18.03 -11.75
N LYS A 214 -29.44 -18.67 -10.83
CA LYS A 214 -28.89 -19.08 -9.52
C LYS A 214 -27.67 -20.02 -9.66
N GLN A 215 -27.72 -20.99 -10.57
CA GLN A 215 -26.60 -21.91 -10.82
C GLN A 215 -25.39 -21.17 -11.38
N ASP A 216 -25.61 -20.22 -12.30
CA ASP A 216 -24.53 -19.42 -12.85
C ASP A 216 -23.91 -18.50 -11.78
N ILE A 217 -24.71 -17.91 -10.90
CA ILE A 217 -24.21 -17.11 -9.76
C ILE A 217 -23.32 -17.97 -8.85
N ILE A 218 -23.74 -19.17 -8.53
CA ILE A 218 -22.93 -20.12 -7.71
C ILE A 218 -21.60 -20.43 -8.40
N LYS A 219 -21.61 -20.67 -9.71
CA LYS A 219 -20.38 -20.91 -10.48
C LYS A 219 -19.47 -19.69 -10.51
N ILE A 220 -20.04 -18.48 -10.70
CA ILE A 220 -19.29 -17.23 -10.65
C ILE A 220 -18.61 -17.07 -9.27
N TYR A 221 -19.35 -17.27 -8.19
CA TYR A 221 -18.79 -17.22 -6.84
C TYR A 221 -17.65 -18.22 -6.62
N SER A 222 -17.81 -19.44 -7.11
CA SER A 222 -16.78 -20.48 -7.04
C SER A 222 -15.53 -20.11 -7.84
N VAL A 223 -15.67 -19.53 -9.03
CA VAL A 223 -14.55 -19.13 -9.90
C VAL A 223 -13.73 -18.00 -9.29
N PHE A 224 -14.40 -17.06 -8.60
CA PHE A 224 -13.71 -15.94 -7.92
C PHE A 224 -13.35 -16.23 -6.46
N GLY A 225 -13.79 -17.36 -5.90
CA GLY A 225 -13.54 -17.71 -4.50
C GLY A 225 -14.22 -16.77 -3.49
N VAL A 226 -15.37 -16.18 -3.86
CA VAL A 226 -16.12 -15.20 -3.03
C VAL A 226 -17.59 -15.61 -2.88
N ASN A 227 -18.30 -14.93 -1.98
CA ASN A 227 -19.69 -15.25 -1.66
C ASN A 227 -20.66 -14.05 -1.75
N SER A 228 -20.22 -12.93 -2.35
CA SER A 228 -21.05 -11.74 -2.51
C SER A 228 -20.92 -11.13 -3.90
N ARG A 229 -22.00 -10.46 -4.38
CA ARG A 229 -22.04 -9.78 -5.67
C ARG A 229 -21.03 -8.64 -5.73
N SER A 230 -20.95 -7.82 -4.68
CA SER A 230 -20.02 -6.70 -4.59
C SER A 230 -18.56 -7.14 -4.70
N ALA A 231 -18.19 -8.26 -4.06
CA ALA A 231 -16.84 -8.81 -4.17
C ALA A 231 -16.54 -9.30 -5.59
N VAL A 232 -17.50 -9.95 -6.28
CA VAL A 232 -17.34 -10.35 -7.69
C VAL A 232 -17.12 -9.14 -8.57
N VAL A 233 -17.93 -8.07 -8.41
CA VAL A 233 -17.80 -6.85 -9.23
C VAL A 233 -16.42 -6.23 -9.06
N GLN A 234 -15.94 -6.06 -7.83
CA GLN A 234 -14.60 -5.53 -7.56
C GLN A 234 -13.49 -6.35 -8.21
N LEU A 235 -13.57 -7.69 -8.14
CA LEU A 235 -12.56 -8.57 -8.74
C LEU A 235 -12.65 -8.61 -10.26
N ALA A 236 -13.86 -8.54 -10.83
CA ALA A 236 -14.08 -8.48 -12.27
C ALA A 236 -13.56 -7.17 -12.88
N GLU A 237 -13.71 -6.04 -12.18
CA GLU A 237 -13.14 -4.75 -12.58
C GLU A 237 -11.61 -4.77 -12.57
N LYS A 238 -11.00 -5.36 -11.53
CA LYS A 238 -9.54 -5.60 -11.50
C LYS A 238 -9.06 -6.49 -12.64
N ALA A 239 -9.90 -7.44 -13.08
CA ALA A 239 -9.61 -8.33 -14.21
C ALA A 239 -9.89 -7.70 -15.60
N GLY A 240 -10.32 -6.42 -15.65
CA GLY A 240 -10.53 -5.68 -16.90
C GLY A 240 -11.95 -5.80 -17.48
N LEU A 241 -12.96 -6.19 -16.69
CA LEU A 241 -14.37 -6.13 -17.09
C LEU A 241 -14.91 -4.72 -16.74
N SER A 242 -14.83 -3.82 -17.70
CA SER A 242 -15.45 -2.49 -17.63
C SER A 242 -16.94 -2.52 -17.97
#